data_40544fc852e7c403b8bb2d7e24a1ad54
#
_entry.id   40544fc852e7c403b8bb2d7e24a1ad54
#
_cell.length_a   1.000
_cell.length_b   1.000
_cell.length_c   1.000
_cell.angle_alpha   90.00
_cell.angle_beta   90.00
_cell.angle_gamma   90.00
#
_symmetry.space_group_name_H-M   'P 1'
#
loop_
_entity.id
_entity.type
_entity.pdbx_description
1 polymer ?
#
loop_
_entity_poly.entity_id
_entity_poly.type
_entity_poly.pdbx_seq_one_letter_code
_entity_poly.pdbx_strand_id
1 'polypeptide(L)'
;MSAAVDKIFEELLDGSPVATFGIDPDHHVIFWNKACEELTGIQASDIIGTMNHWRAFYDQETPCLADIVISGKYEELGKLYKIYRRSLLLKEGLHAEGWYPMVGLKKRYLTFDAVPVYNDKGHLISAIETLQDRTEQKLIEEERGIQFLELQKVLSSQKTLRGYIPICASCKRVRDNTGAWKPIETHVSEHSEAKFTHTICPECAKKVYPDFYKD
;
A
#
# COMPACT_ATOMS: atom_id res chain seq x y z
N MET A 1 -34.86 -21.53 20.59
CA MET A 1 -33.71 -21.06 21.39
C MET A 1 -34.24 -20.11 22.46
N SER A 2 -33.61 -20.01 23.62
CA SER A 2 -34.12 -19.21 24.74
C SER A 2 -33.82 -17.74 24.54
N ALA A 3 -34.71 -16.81 24.87
CA ALA A 3 -34.51 -15.36 24.84
C ALA A 3 -33.18 -14.88 25.51
N ALA A 4 -32.66 -15.68 26.46
CA ALA A 4 -31.38 -15.45 27.08
C ALA A 4 -30.20 -15.69 26.11
N VAL A 5 -30.32 -16.65 25.19
CA VAL A 5 -29.27 -16.93 24.18
C VAL A 5 -29.24 -15.80 23.12
N ASP A 6 -30.44 -15.38 22.70
CA ASP A 6 -30.57 -14.30 21.70
C ASP A 6 -29.96 -13.01 22.23
N LYS A 7 -30.20 -12.67 23.50
CA LYS A 7 -29.60 -11.50 24.17
C LYS A 7 -28.08 -11.61 24.28
N ILE A 8 -27.53 -12.80 24.58
CA ILE A 8 -26.06 -12.98 24.63
C ILE A 8 -25.44 -12.75 23.25
N PHE A 9 -26.08 -13.21 22.17
CA PHE A 9 -25.59 -12.96 20.80
C PHE A 9 -25.58 -11.47 20.45
N GLU A 10 -26.62 -10.73 20.79
CA GLU A 10 -26.69 -9.28 20.62
C GLU A 10 -25.54 -8.59 21.39
N GLU A 11 -25.33 -8.93 22.67
CA GLU A 11 -24.27 -8.37 23.50
C GLU A 11 -22.87 -8.71 22.97
N LEU A 12 -22.66 -9.92 22.42
CA LEU A 12 -21.38 -10.32 21.82
C LEU A 12 -21.08 -9.55 20.53
N LEU A 13 -22.08 -9.35 19.68
CA LEU A 13 -21.94 -8.60 18.43
C LEU A 13 -21.72 -7.10 18.71
N ASP A 14 -22.48 -6.55 19.67
CA ASP A 14 -22.34 -5.15 20.07
C ASP A 14 -20.98 -4.86 20.73
N GLY A 15 -20.50 -5.80 21.55
CA GLY A 15 -19.18 -5.73 22.20
C GLY A 15 -17.98 -6.05 21.28
N SER A 16 -18.20 -6.38 20.01
CA SER A 16 -17.12 -6.64 19.06
C SER A 16 -16.27 -5.37 18.83
N PRO A 17 -14.92 -5.46 18.88
CA PRO A 17 -14.05 -4.33 18.56
C PRO A 17 -13.99 -4.01 17.07
N VAL A 18 -14.58 -4.85 16.22
CA VAL A 18 -14.65 -4.62 14.76
C VAL A 18 -15.96 -3.90 14.47
N ALA A 19 -15.88 -2.73 13.85
CA ALA A 19 -17.07 -2.00 13.41
C ALA A 19 -17.86 -2.86 12.44
N THR A 20 -19.11 -3.16 12.80
CA THR A 20 -19.95 -4.11 12.08
C THR A 20 -21.37 -3.59 12.01
N PHE A 21 -21.96 -3.63 10.82
CA PHE A 21 -23.40 -3.39 10.64
C PHE A 21 -24.02 -4.46 9.75
N GLY A 22 -25.33 -4.55 9.81
CA GLY A 22 -26.10 -5.46 8.97
C GLY A 22 -27.30 -4.76 8.38
N ILE A 23 -27.66 -5.16 7.15
CA ILE A 23 -28.87 -4.71 6.47
C ILE A 23 -29.74 -5.89 6.07
N ASP A 24 -31.07 -5.66 6.05
CA ASP A 24 -32.02 -6.65 5.56
C ASP A 24 -32.10 -6.66 4.01
N PRO A 25 -32.89 -7.57 3.40
CA PRO A 25 -33.05 -7.60 1.94
C PRO A 25 -33.71 -6.34 1.33
N ASP A 26 -34.37 -5.53 2.14
CA ASP A 26 -34.96 -4.24 1.75
C ASP A 26 -34.02 -3.06 2.01
N HIS A 27 -32.73 -3.36 2.32
CA HIS A 27 -31.66 -2.40 2.59
C HIS A 27 -31.80 -1.56 3.87
N HIS A 28 -32.68 -1.94 4.80
CA HIS A 28 -32.77 -1.28 6.10
C HIS A 28 -31.71 -1.80 7.04
N VAL A 29 -31.09 -0.91 7.78
CA VAL A 29 -30.13 -1.26 8.83
C VAL A 29 -30.85 -2.00 9.95
N ILE A 30 -30.45 -3.24 10.21
CA ILE A 30 -31.00 -4.07 11.28
C ILE A 30 -30.05 -4.23 12.46
N PHE A 31 -28.79 -3.88 12.26
CA PHE A 31 -27.74 -3.98 13.27
C PHE A 31 -26.67 -2.92 13.03
N TRP A 32 -26.19 -2.28 14.11
CA TRP A 32 -25.13 -1.28 14.10
C TRP A 32 -24.44 -1.31 15.46
N ASN A 33 -23.23 -1.88 15.54
CA ASN A 33 -22.56 -2.08 16.81
C ASN A 33 -21.85 -0.82 17.33
N LYS A 34 -21.42 -0.89 18.59
CA LYS A 34 -20.75 0.21 19.25
C LYS A 34 -19.47 0.65 18.56
N ALA A 35 -18.71 -0.29 17.96
CA ALA A 35 -17.53 0.04 17.18
C ALA A 35 -17.88 0.85 15.92
N CYS A 36 -19.05 0.63 15.28
CA CYS A 36 -19.54 1.49 14.21
C CYS A 36 -19.88 2.90 14.71
N GLU A 37 -20.52 3.03 15.88
CA GLU A 37 -20.80 4.33 16.48
C GLU A 37 -19.51 5.13 16.71
N GLU A 38 -18.50 4.51 17.30
CA GLU A 38 -17.20 5.13 17.57
C GLU A 38 -16.42 5.49 16.29
N LEU A 39 -16.47 4.63 15.26
CA LEU A 39 -15.79 4.86 14.00
C LEU A 39 -16.42 5.99 13.20
N THR A 40 -17.76 6.01 13.11
CA THR A 40 -18.51 6.88 12.22
C THR A 40 -19.08 8.12 12.90
N GLY A 41 -19.27 8.06 14.22
CA GLY A 41 -19.95 9.10 14.99
C GLY A 41 -21.49 9.06 14.88
N ILE A 42 -22.06 8.04 14.22
CA ILE A 42 -23.51 7.85 14.04
C ILE A 42 -23.99 6.85 15.08
N GLN A 43 -25.01 7.24 15.87
CA GLN A 43 -25.59 6.36 16.88
C GLN A 43 -26.51 5.31 16.24
N ALA A 44 -26.53 4.12 16.83
CA ALA A 44 -27.40 3.03 16.38
C ALA A 44 -28.88 3.44 16.39
N SER A 45 -29.32 4.23 17.40
CA SER A 45 -30.68 4.75 17.51
C SER A 45 -31.11 5.63 16.32
N ASP A 46 -30.17 6.27 15.63
CA ASP A 46 -30.43 7.20 14.55
C ASP A 46 -30.45 6.52 13.17
N ILE A 47 -29.90 5.29 13.09
CA ILE A 47 -29.67 4.64 11.80
C ILE A 47 -30.41 3.30 11.66
N ILE A 48 -30.65 2.57 12.74
CA ILE A 48 -31.40 1.32 12.71
C ILE A 48 -32.83 1.56 12.21
N GLY A 49 -33.30 0.71 11.30
CA GLY A 49 -34.60 0.82 10.62
C GLY A 49 -34.61 1.81 9.46
N THR A 50 -33.48 2.44 9.13
CA THR A 50 -33.35 3.35 7.97
C THR A 50 -32.50 2.72 6.88
N MET A 51 -32.50 3.31 5.68
CA MET A 51 -31.60 2.98 4.56
C MET A 51 -30.41 3.96 4.47
N ASN A 52 -30.09 4.69 5.55
CA ASN A 52 -29.18 5.81 5.54
C ASN A 52 -27.73 5.45 5.94
N HIS A 53 -27.36 4.17 5.99
CA HIS A 53 -26.01 3.72 6.37
C HIS A 53 -24.90 4.27 5.48
N TRP A 54 -25.19 4.59 4.21
CA TRP A 54 -24.26 5.24 3.28
C TRP A 54 -23.74 6.61 3.80
N ARG A 55 -24.50 7.33 4.63
CA ARG A 55 -24.11 8.65 5.19
C ARG A 55 -22.87 8.58 6.09
N ALA A 56 -22.52 7.40 6.55
CA ALA A 56 -21.29 7.17 7.30
C ALA A 56 -20.03 7.37 6.43
N PHE A 57 -20.15 7.22 5.10
CA PHE A 57 -19.01 7.10 4.19
C PHE A 57 -19.08 8.07 3.01
N TYR A 58 -20.27 8.55 2.63
CA TYR A 58 -20.53 9.30 1.41
C TYR A 58 -21.37 10.55 1.66
N ASP A 59 -21.17 11.57 0.84
CA ASP A 59 -21.92 12.84 0.89
C ASP A 59 -23.28 12.76 0.18
N GLN A 60 -23.50 11.73 -0.62
CA GLN A 60 -24.73 11.47 -1.36
C GLN A 60 -25.08 9.98 -1.29
N GLU A 61 -26.34 9.67 -1.54
CA GLU A 61 -26.81 8.27 -1.55
C GLU A 61 -25.99 7.44 -2.53
N THR A 62 -25.25 6.51 -1.96
CA THR A 62 -24.29 5.64 -2.68
C THR A 62 -24.35 4.25 -2.05
N PRO A 63 -24.53 3.19 -2.85
CA PRO A 63 -24.56 1.83 -2.32
C PRO A 63 -23.27 1.50 -1.58
N CYS A 64 -23.40 0.94 -0.37
CA CYS A 64 -22.31 0.33 0.36
C CYS A 64 -22.04 -1.11 -0.15
N LEU A 65 -21.03 -1.74 0.36
CA LEU A 65 -20.65 -3.08 -0.11
C LEU A 65 -21.74 -4.12 0.22
N ALA A 66 -22.40 -3.99 1.37
CA ALA A 66 -23.55 -4.82 1.76
C ALA A 66 -24.73 -4.68 0.79
N ASP A 67 -25.01 -3.47 0.28
CA ASP A 67 -26.07 -3.26 -0.72
C ASP A 67 -25.80 -4.01 -2.02
N ILE A 68 -24.52 -4.05 -2.43
CA ILE A 68 -24.10 -4.79 -3.62
C ILE A 68 -24.26 -6.29 -3.40
N VAL A 69 -23.96 -6.77 -2.20
CA VAL A 69 -24.15 -8.18 -1.81
C VAL A 69 -25.64 -8.55 -1.85
N ILE A 70 -26.51 -7.70 -1.29
CA ILE A 70 -27.98 -7.93 -1.29
C ILE A 70 -28.53 -7.91 -2.73
N SER A 71 -28.21 -6.88 -3.49
CA SER A 71 -28.76 -6.69 -4.84
C SER A 71 -28.15 -7.60 -5.90
N GLY A 72 -26.95 -8.17 -5.66
CA GLY A 72 -26.20 -8.95 -6.62
C GLY A 72 -25.62 -8.14 -7.79
N LYS A 73 -25.61 -6.81 -7.71
CA LYS A 73 -25.14 -5.89 -8.77
C LYS A 73 -23.62 -5.74 -8.77
N TYR A 74 -22.91 -6.83 -8.93
CA TYR A 74 -21.43 -6.87 -8.86
C TYR A 74 -20.73 -6.02 -9.94
N GLU A 75 -21.41 -5.68 -11.03
CA GLU A 75 -20.92 -4.78 -12.08
C GLU A 75 -20.74 -3.34 -11.62
N GLU A 76 -21.35 -2.96 -10.50
CA GLU A 76 -21.20 -1.62 -9.91
C GLU A 76 -19.92 -1.46 -9.10
N LEU A 77 -19.28 -2.56 -8.67
CA LEU A 77 -18.07 -2.54 -7.84
C LEU A 77 -16.97 -1.66 -8.43
N GLY A 78 -16.65 -1.84 -9.71
CA GLY A 78 -15.58 -1.09 -10.38
C GLY A 78 -15.88 0.40 -10.59
N LYS A 79 -17.13 0.82 -10.41
CA LYS A 79 -17.53 2.25 -10.45
C LYS A 79 -17.37 2.90 -9.08
N LEU A 80 -17.63 2.15 -8.01
CA LEU A 80 -17.67 2.63 -6.63
C LEU A 80 -16.32 2.48 -5.92
N TYR A 81 -15.62 1.38 -6.18
CA TYR A 81 -14.38 1.05 -5.48
C TYR A 81 -13.22 0.90 -6.47
N LYS A 82 -12.09 1.58 -6.17
CA LYS A 82 -10.86 1.45 -6.96
C LYS A 82 -10.13 0.14 -6.67
N ILE A 83 -10.20 -0.31 -5.42
CA ILE A 83 -9.57 -1.55 -4.96
C ILE A 83 -10.68 -2.41 -4.38
N TYR A 84 -10.95 -3.53 -5.04
CA TYR A 84 -11.96 -4.50 -4.61
C TYR A 84 -11.60 -5.91 -5.08
N ARG A 85 -12.11 -6.90 -4.40
CA ARG A 85 -11.94 -8.33 -4.73
C ARG A 85 -13.04 -9.16 -4.08
N ARG A 86 -13.13 -10.42 -4.48
CA ARG A 86 -13.92 -11.39 -3.71
C ARG A 86 -13.21 -11.72 -2.41
N SER A 87 -13.97 -12.02 -1.37
CA SER A 87 -13.43 -12.50 -0.10
C SER A 87 -12.62 -13.79 -0.31
N LEU A 88 -11.50 -13.90 0.41
CA LEU A 88 -10.67 -15.10 0.38
C LEU A 88 -11.26 -16.24 1.24
N LEU A 89 -12.07 -15.90 2.24
CA LEU A 89 -12.60 -16.84 3.21
C LEU A 89 -14.02 -17.28 2.87
N LEU A 90 -14.87 -16.35 2.43
CA LEU A 90 -16.28 -16.60 2.16
C LEU A 90 -16.58 -16.42 0.67
N LYS A 91 -17.04 -17.49 0.03
CA LYS A 91 -17.15 -17.61 -1.43
C LYS A 91 -18.00 -16.51 -2.11
N GLU A 92 -19.01 -16.01 -1.40
CA GLU A 92 -19.91 -14.94 -1.89
C GLU A 92 -19.61 -13.57 -1.27
N GLY A 93 -18.58 -13.51 -0.43
CA GLY A 93 -18.16 -12.27 0.20
C GLY A 93 -17.40 -11.36 -0.74
N LEU A 94 -17.48 -10.08 -0.45
CA LEU A 94 -16.76 -8.99 -1.13
C LEU A 94 -15.82 -8.31 -0.17
N HIS A 95 -14.73 -7.81 -0.71
CA HIS A 95 -13.76 -6.95 -0.04
C HIS A 95 -13.54 -5.69 -0.86
N ALA A 96 -13.47 -4.55 -0.21
CA ALA A 96 -13.07 -3.28 -0.83
C ALA A 96 -12.23 -2.47 0.14
N GLU A 97 -11.41 -1.56 -0.39
CA GLU A 97 -10.61 -0.65 0.43
C GLU A 97 -10.39 0.69 -0.26
N GLY A 98 -10.18 1.73 0.52
CA GLY A 98 -9.92 3.06 -0.03
C GLY A 98 -9.84 4.17 1.00
N TRP A 99 -9.43 5.36 0.50
CA TRP A 99 -9.46 6.59 1.27
C TRP A 99 -10.85 7.21 1.27
N TYR A 100 -11.35 7.52 2.46
CA TYR A 100 -12.61 8.22 2.70
C TYR A 100 -12.30 9.56 3.33
N PRO A 101 -12.79 10.68 2.75
CA PRO A 101 -12.40 12.03 3.17
C PRO A 101 -12.95 12.40 4.56
N MET A 102 -14.11 11.85 4.92
CA MET A 102 -14.82 12.22 6.14
C MET A 102 -15.57 11.02 6.74
N VAL A 103 -14.94 10.33 7.67
CA VAL A 103 -15.59 9.29 8.49
C VAL A 103 -15.29 9.60 9.95
N GLY A 104 -16.33 9.84 10.76
CA GLY A 104 -16.15 10.31 12.14
C GLY A 104 -15.33 11.60 12.20
N LEU A 105 -15.58 12.55 11.28
CA LEU A 105 -14.89 13.85 11.14
C LEU A 105 -13.40 13.77 10.80
N LYS A 106 -12.94 12.64 10.27
CA LYS A 106 -11.52 12.43 9.89
C LYS A 106 -11.40 11.76 8.53
N LYS A 107 -10.31 12.06 7.82
CA LYS A 107 -9.89 11.28 6.66
C LYS A 107 -9.35 9.93 7.13
N ARG A 108 -9.89 8.84 6.61
CA ARG A 108 -9.51 7.47 6.99
C ARG A 108 -9.27 6.59 5.77
N TYR A 109 -8.35 5.66 5.90
CA TYR A 109 -8.23 4.53 4.97
C TYR A 109 -8.97 3.35 5.58
N LEU A 110 -10.08 2.96 4.96
CA LEU A 110 -10.94 1.89 5.46
C LEU A 110 -10.85 0.66 4.58
N THR A 111 -10.95 -0.50 5.21
CA THR A 111 -11.23 -1.76 4.53
C THR A 111 -12.63 -2.22 4.92
N PHE A 112 -13.33 -2.76 3.94
CA PHE A 112 -14.70 -3.24 4.03
C PHE A 112 -14.75 -4.71 3.62
N ASP A 113 -15.41 -5.53 4.41
CA ASP A 113 -15.72 -6.91 4.04
C ASP A 113 -17.21 -7.13 4.24
N ALA A 114 -17.93 -7.48 3.18
CA ALA A 114 -19.35 -7.74 3.21
C ALA A 114 -19.68 -9.17 2.78
N VAL A 115 -20.62 -9.80 3.47
CA VAL A 115 -21.04 -11.17 3.20
C VAL A 115 -22.55 -11.32 3.30
N PRO A 116 -23.20 -12.13 2.44
CA PRO A 116 -24.59 -12.48 2.58
C PRO A 116 -24.81 -13.46 3.75
N VAL A 117 -25.93 -13.34 4.39
CA VAL A 117 -26.39 -14.27 5.43
C VAL A 117 -27.66 -14.97 4.96
N TYR A 118 -27.64 -16.29 4.99
CA TYR A 118 -28.77 -17.12 4.57
C TYR A 118 -29.37 -17.88 5.77
N ASN A 119 -30.67 -18.12 5.72
CA ASN A 119 -31.32 -19.00 6.67
C ASN A 119 -31.09 -20.48 6.30
N ASP A 120 -31.54 -21.38 7.15
CA ASP A 120 -31.44 -22.84 6.97
C ASP A 120 -32.10 -23.37 5.65
N LYS A 121 -32.98 -22.56 5.05
CA LYS A 121 -33.66 -22.88 3.77
C LYS A 121 -32.90 -22.28 2.54
N GLY A 122 -31.78 -21.62 2.76
CA GLY A 122 -31.00 -20.99 1.72
C GLY A 122 -31.59 -19.67 1.22
N HIS A 123 -32.51 -19.05 1.93
CA HIS A 123 -33.02 -17.72 1.60
C HIS A 123 -32.11 -16.65 2.19
N LEU A 124 -31.73 -15.64 1.41
CA LEU A 124 -31.01 -14.48 1.88
C LEU A 124 -31.87 -13.72 2.89
N ILE A 125 -31.32 -13.49 4.09
CA ILE A 125 -32.03 -12.81 5.19
C ILE A 125 -31.36 -11.50 5.60
N SER A 126 -30.06 -11.32 5.29
CA SER A 126 -29.33 -10.07 5.54
C SER A 126 -28.01 -10.08 4.81
N ALA A 127 -27.32 -8.93 4.81
CA ALA A 127 -25.89 -8.86 4.59
C ALA A 127 -25.21 -8.22 5.81
N ILE A 128 -24.04 -8.70 6.16
CA ILE A 128 -23.18 -8.12 7.20
C ILE A 128 -22.01 -7.46 6.52
N GLU A 129 -21.69 -6.23 6.94
CA GLU A 129 -20.48 -5.53 6.52
C GLU A 129 -19.64 -5.18 7.75
N THR A 130 -18.35 -5.50 7.68
CA THR A 130 -17.35 -5.15 8.68
C THR A 130 -16.41 -4.10 8.14
N LEU A 131 -15.96 -3.20 9.02
CA LEU A 131 -15.09 -2.09 8.69
C LEU A 131 -13.88 -2.09 9.60
N GLN A 132 -12.72 -1.80 9.02
CA GLN A 132 -11.51 -1.62 9.80
C GLN A 132 -10.79 -0.34 9.36
N ASP A 133 -10.40 0.47 10.34
CA ASP A 133 -9.53 1.63 10.11
C ASP A 133 -8.09 1.14 9.95
N ARG A 134 -7.56 1.29 8.74
CA ARG A 134 -6.19 0.94 8.37
C ARG A 134 -5.32 2.17 8.07
N THR A 135 -5.77 3.34 8.52
CA THR A 135 -5.12 4.64 8.20
C THR A 135 -3.65 4.65 8.59
N GLU A 136 -3.34 4.28 9.83
CA GLU A 136 -1.96 4.28 10.32
C GLU A 136 -1.07 3.30 9.52
N GLN A 137 -1.57 2.09 9.30
CA GLN A 137 -0.84 1.08 8.50
C GLN A 137 -0.58 1.57 7.08
N LYS A 138 -1.58 2.20 6.45
CA LYS A 138 -1.47 2.71 5.09
C LYS A 138 -0.45 3.85 4.98
N LEU A 139 -0.45 4.77 5.94
CA LEU A 139 0.52 5.86 5.98
C LEU A 139 1.96 5.33 6.15
N ILE A 140 2.16 4.33 7.03
CA ILE A 140 3.46 3.69 7.21
C ILE A 140 3.92 2.97 5.93
N GLU A 141 3.02 2.29 5.22
CA GLU A 141 3.34 1.64 3.94
C GLU A 141 3.75 2.65 2.87
N GLU A 142 3.03 3.76 2.76
CA GLU A 142 3.33 4.83 1.81
C GLU A 142 4.69 5.48 2.11
N GLU A 143 4.97 5.78 3.39
CA GLU A 143 6.26 6.32 3.82
C GLU A 143 7.43 5.36 3.52
N ARG A 144 7.28 4.08 3.84
CA ARG A 144 8.29 3.06 3.51
C ARG A 144 8.54 2.95 2.01
N GLY A 145 7.47 3.06 1.21
CA GLY A 145 7.59 3.08 -0.26
C GLY A 145 8.45 4.24 -0.75
N ILE A 146 8.24 5.44 -0.22
CA ILE A 146 9.04 6.62 -0.55
C ILE A 146 10.51 6.44 -0.15
N GLN A 147 10.77 6.01 1.09
CA GLN A 147 12.13 5.76 1.59
C GLN A 147 12.87 4.70 0.76
N PHE A 148 12.17 3.64 0.35
CA PHE A 148 12.74 2.60 -0.51
C PHE A 148 13.17 3.15 -1.88
N LEU A 149 12.35 4.00 -2.51
CA LEU A 149 12.68 4.63 -3.78
C LEU A 149 13.87 5.60 -3.66
N GLU A 150 13.95 6.35 -2.56
CA GLU A 150 15.09 7.23 -2.27
C GLU A 150 16.38 6.42 -2.08
N LEU A 151 16.33 5.35 -1.30
CA LEU A 151 17.46 4.47 -1.09
C LEU A 151 17.95 3.84 -2.41
N GLN A 152 17.04 3.40 -3.26
CA GLN A 152 17.39 2.89 -4.59
C GLN A 152 18.10 3.94 -5.46
N LYS A 153 17.63 5.20 -5.43
CA LYS A 153 18.29 6.31 -6.15
C LYS A 153 19.72 6.52 -5.63
N VAL A 154 19.92 6.56 -4.31
CA VAL A 154 21.25 6.72 -3.71
C VAL A 154 22.17 5.57 -4.12
N LEU A 155 21.70 4.32 -4.02
CA LEU A 155 22.48 3.15 -4.41
C LEU A 155 22.83 3.14 -5.91
N SER A 156 21.90 3.54 -6.77
CA SER A 156 22.13 3.61 -8.21
C SER A 156 23.04 4.77 -8.63
N SER A 157 23.09 5.84 -7.83
CA SER A 157 23.98 6.99 -8.07
C SER A 157 25.42 6.75 -7.61
N GLN A 158 25.68 5.71 -6.81
CA GLN A 158 27.05 5.34 -6.44
C GLN A 158 27.82 4.88 -7.66
N LYS A 159 28.73 5.74 -8.14
CA LYS A 159 29.68 5.43 -9.21
C LYS A 159 30.67 4.38 -8.71
N THR A 160 30.40 3.11 -8.97
CA THR A 160 31.33 2.02 -8.64
C THR A 160 31.82 1.35 -9.90
N LEU A 161 33.15 1.33 -10.08
CA LEU A 161 33.79 0.52 -11.12
C LEU A 161 33.55 -0.96 -10.77
N ARG A 162 32.80 -1.69 -11.60
CA ARG A 162 32.53 -3.13 -11.44
C ARG A 162 32.79 -3.86 -12.76
N GLY A 163 33.26 -5.09 -12.66
CA GLY A 163 33.47 -5.97 -13.80
C GLY A 163 34.83 -5.78 -14.48
N TYR A 164 34.93 -6.21 -15.73
CA TYR A 164 36.16 -6.15 -16.53
C TYR A 164 36.24 -4.82 -17.29
N ILE A 165 37.34 -4.11 -17.15
CA ILE A 165 37.61 -2.89 -17.88
C ILE A 165 38.50 -3.24 -19.09
N PRO A 166 38.01 -3.15 -20.32
CA PRO A 166 38.82 -3.44 -21.52
C PRO A 166 39.90 -2.39 -21.69
N ILE A 167 41.17 -2.79 -21.54
CA ILE A 167 42.32 -1.93 -21.64
C ILE A 167 43.19 -2.35 -22.82
N CYS A 168 43.71 -1.37 -23.57
CA CYS A 168 44.66 -1.62 -24.64
C CYS A 168 45.98 -2.14 -24.06
N ALA A 169 46.45 -3.29 -24.53
CA ALA A 169 47.67 -3.91 -24.06
C ALA A 169 48.92 -3.00 -24.33
N SER A 170 48.90 -2.20 -25.39
CA SER A 170 50.01 -1.30 -25.77
C SER A 170 49.95 0.06 -25.07
N CYS A 171 48.91 0.85 -25.34
CA CYS A 171 48.85 2.25 -24.86
C CYS A 171 48.05 2.44 -23.56
N LYS A 172 47.52 1.38 -22.96
CA LYS A 172 46.79 1.38 -21.68
C LYS A 172 45.54 2.24 -21.65
N ARG A 173 45.01 2.69 -22.78
CA ARG A 173 43.71 3.38 -22.87
C ARG A 173 42.59 2.37 -22.61
N VAL A 174 41.52 2.83 -22.01
CA VAL A 174 40.30 2.07 -21.71
C VAL A 174 39.29 2.30 -22.83
N ARG A 175 38.62 1.24 -23.27
CA ARG A 175 37.50 1.30 -24.22
C ARG A 175 36.21 1.50 -23.46
N ASP A 176 35.49 2.58 -23.75
CA ASP A 176 34.18 2.86 -23.16
C ASP A 176 33.05 2.10 -23.88
N ASN A 177 31.81 2.22 -23.33
CA ASN A 177 30.64 1.53 -23.86
C ASN A 177 30.24 2.00 -25.28
N THR A 178 30.72 3.15 -25.73
CA THR A 178 30.51 3.67 -27.10
C THR A 178 31.56 3.15 -28.11
N GLY A 179 32.56 2.44 -27.58
CA GLY A 179 33.68 1.95 -28.37
C GLY A 179 34.86 2.93 -28.49
N ALA A 180 34.77 4.11 -27.88
CA ALA A 180 35.86 5.11 -27.88
C ALA A 180 36.97 4.75 -26.87
N TRP A 181 38.23 5.10 -27.22
CA TRP A 181 39.39 4.84 -26.37
C TRP A 181 39.80 6.09 -25.61
N LYS A 182 39.71 6.06 -24.26
CA LYS A 182 40.02 7.15 -23.34
C LYS A 182 41.22 6.82 -22.44
N PRO A 183 41.94 7.82 -21.91
CA PRO A 183 42.90 7.62 -20.82
C PRO A 183 42.21 6.92 -19.63
N ILE A 184 42.96 6.06 -18.92
CA ILE A 184 42.42 5.32 -17.76
C ILE A 184 41.98 6.28 -16.65
N GLU A 185 42.71 7.37 -16.46
CA GLU A 185 42.43 8.42 -15.48
C GLU A 185 41.05 9.06 -15.74
N THR A 186 40.77 9.37 -17.01
CA THR A 186 39.47 9.92 -17.43
C THR A 186 38.35 8.91 -17.14
N HIS A 187 38.53 7.65 -17.53
CA HIS A 187 37.55 6.60 -17.30
C HIS A 187 37.26 6.40 -15.82
N VAL A 188 38.30 6.32 -14.97
CA VAL A 188 38.14 6.13 -13.52
C VAL A 188 37.44 7.34 -12.89
N SER A 189 37.81 8.58 -13.25
CA SER A 189 37.19 9.79 -12.71
C SER A 189 35.74 9.97 -13.16
N GLU A 190 35.36 9.49 -14.35
CA GLU A 190 33.96 9.49 -14.81
C GLU A 190 33.09 8.47 -14.07
N HIS A 191 33.67 7.33 -13.61
CA HIS A 191 32.94 6.19 -13.06
C HIS A 191 33.21 5.93 -11.57
N SER A 192 33.98 6.82 -10.92
CA SER A 192 34.24 6.76 -9.47
C SER A 192 34.42 8.17 -8.91
N GLU A 193 34.55 8.28 -7.59
CA GLU A 193 34.91 9.54 -6.90
C GLU A 193 36.42 9.74 -6.84
N ALA A 194 37.20 8.83 -7.43
CA ALA A 194 38.66 8.91 -7.43
C ALA A 194 39.18 10.11 -8.24
N LYS A 195 40.15 10.82 -7.66
CA LYS A 195 40.86 11.94 -8.29
C LYS A 195 42.32 11.56 -8.43
N PHE A 196 42.87 11.80 -9.60
CA PHE A 196 44.29 11.55 -9.86
C PHE A 196 45.13 12.78 -9.53
N THR A 197 46.24 12.55 -8.81
CA THR A 197 47.31 13.54 -8.62
C THR A 197 48.54 13.04 -9.38
N HIS A 198 49.27 13.95 -9.98
CA HIS A 198 50.49 13.62 -10.75
C HIS A 198 51.71 13.73 -9.85
N THR A 199 52.47 12.66 -9.82
CA THR A 199 53.79 12.59 -9.17
C THR A 199 54.71 11.73 -10.02
N ILE A 200 55.99 11.79 -9.78
CA ILE A 200 56.98 10.99 -10.48
C ILE A 200 57.57 9.95 -9.52
N CYS A 201 57.54 8.68 -9.89
CA CYS A 201 58.15 7.64 -9.06
C CYS A 201 59.67 7.67 -9.11
N PRO A 202 60.38 7.13 -8.11
CA PRO A 202 61.86 7.21 -8.07
C PRO A 202 62.54 6.62 -9.29
N GLU A 203 62.03 5.55 -9.88
CA GLU A 203 62.58 4.97 -11.09
C GLU A 203 62.45 5.85 -12.31
N CYS A 204 61.27 6.49 -12.47
CA CYS A 204 61.06 7.46 -13.55
C CYS A 204 61.84 8.73 -13.30
N ALA A 205 61.96 9.19 -12.05
CA ALA A 205 62.78 10.37 -11.71
C ALA A 205 64.21 10.16 -12.10
N LYS A 206 64.82 9.00 -11.83
CA LYS A 206 66.18 8.65 -12.26
C LYS A 206 66.34 8.66 -13.79
N LYS A 207 65.32 8.25 -14.53
CA LYS A 207 65.36 8.24 -16.02
C LYS A 207 65.16 9.64 -16.63
N VAL A 208 64.30 10.43 -16.06
CA VAL A 208 63.96 11.78 -16.61
C VAL A 208 64.96 12.86 -16.16
N TYR A 209 65.50 12.67 -14.94
CA TYR A 209 66.46 13.63 -14.32
C TYR A 209 67.74 12.91 -13.87
N PRO A 210 68.51 12.25 -14.79
CA PRO A 210 69.67 11.41 -14.42
C PRO A 210 70.76 12.22 -13.71
N ASP A 211 70.89 13.54 -13.99
CA ASP A 211 71.89 14.38 -13.39
C ASP A 211 71.73 14.65 -11.90
N PHE A 212 70.49 14.49 -11.36
CA PHE A 212 70.21 14.66 -9.94
C PHE A 212 70.32 13.36 -9.13
N TYR A 213 70.52 12.23 -9.79
CA TYR A 213 70.58 10.89 -9.16
C TYR A 213 71.88 10.17 -9.54
N LYS A 214 72.98 10.91 -9.78
CA LYS A 214 74.34 10.33 -9.89
C LYS A 214 74.81 9.97 -8.49
N ASP A 215 75.11 8.70 -8.25
CA ASP A 215 75.71 8.19 -7.00
C ASP A 215 77.05 8.84 -6.73
#